data_5f02b2df14c15cc6261496f46d391df8
#
_entry.id   5f02b2df14c15cc6261496f46d391df8
#
_cell.length_a   1.000
_cell.length_b   1.000
_cell.length_c   1.000
_cell.angle_alpha   90.00
_cell.angle_beta   90.00
_cell.angle_gamma   90.00
#
_symmetry.space_group_name_H-M   'P 1'
#
loop_
_entity.id
_entity.type
_entity.pdbx_description
1 polymer ?
#
loop_
_entity_poly.entity_id
_entity_poly.type
_entity_poly.pdbx_seq_one_letter_code
_entity_poly.pdbx_strand_id
1 'polypeptide(L)'
;MHVAGDWFIIHFTENNGMAYGMEFGGDFGKLFLSIFRTVAIAGIGWYMWSMTKKKEDSYFITCIALIFAGAVGNLIDSAFYGVLFSDSGYEIARFMPEEGGYSSFLHGKVVDMFYFPIIEGHFPSWFPIWGSEEFVFFRPVFNFADAAISAGVILIIFNQKRFFAKKEEVIETSSTENPNKEADISETPNT
;
A
#
# COMPACT_ATOMS: atom_id res chain seq x y z
N MET A 1 24.35 3.48 -2.19
CA MET A 1 25.32 2.44 -1.78
C MET A 1 24.98 1.16 -2.53
N HIS A 2 25.90 0.62 -3.31
CA HIS A 2 25.72 -0.64 -4.00
C HIS A 2 25.83 -1.80 -3.00
N VAL A 3 24.82 -2.67 -2.95
CA VAL A 3 24.74 -3.82 -2.03
C VAL A 3 25.14 -5.09 -2.76
N ALA A 4 24.65 -5.28 -3.98
CA ALA A 4 24.97 -6.43 -4.82
C ALA A 4 25.09 -5.98 -6.29
N GLY A 5 26.32 -5.80 -6.76
CA GLY A 5 26.58 -5.29 -8.11
C GLY A 5 25.81 -3.98 -8.37
N ASP A 6 25.38 -3.80 -9.61
CA ASP A 6 24.61 -2.62 -10.03
C ASP A 6 23.09 -2.85 -10.01
N TRP A 7 22.64 -4.06 -9.67
CA TRP A 7 21.22 -4.42 -9.70
C TRP A 7 20.48 -4.27 -8.35
N PHE A 8 21.21 -4.10 -7.22
CA PHE A 8 20.64 -3.81 -5.92
C PHE A 8 21.39 -2.66 -5.24
N ILE A 9 20.74 -1.54 -5.16
CA ILE A 9 21.29 -0.28 -4.66
C ILE A 9 20.42 0.22 -3.52
N ILE A 10 21.04 0.60 -2.39
CA ILE A 10 20.39 1.42 -1.38
C ILE A 10 20.57 2.87 -1.79
N HIS A 11 19.44 3.50 -2.14
CA HIS A 11 19.34 4.87 -2.59
C HIS A 11 18.34 5.63 -1.72
N PHE A 12 18.84 6.52 -0.88
CA PHE A 12 17.98 7.33 -0.02
C PHE A 12 17.17 8.30 -0.87
N THR A 13 15.85 8.22 -0.75
CA THR A 13 14.90 9.11 -1.43
C THR A 13 13.79 9.49 -0.47
N GLU A 14 13.52 10.78 -0.34
CA GLU A 14 12.39 11.28 0.41
C GLU A 14 11.16 11.41 -0.49
N ASN A 15 10.05 10.81 -0.07
CA ASN A 15 8.79 10.81 -0.79
C ASN A 15 7.72 11.53 0.03
N ASN A 16 7.06 12.51 -0.56
CA ASN A 16 5.92 13.21 0.05
C ASN A 16 4.66 12.32 0.17
N GLY A 17 4.84 11.01 -0.07
CA GLY A 17 3.79 10.02 0.06
C GLY A 17 2.93 9.87 -1.19
N MET A 18 3.35 10.43 -2.30
CA MET A 18 2.66 10.31 -3.59
C MET A 18 3.50 9.50 -4.58
N ALA A 19 2.83 8.72 -5.42
CA ALA A 19 3.50 7.97 -6.46
C ALA A 19 4.15 8.92 -7.48
N TYR A 20 5.38 8.62 -7.89
CA TYR A 20 6.12 9.35 -8.93
C TYR A 20 6.35 10.85 -8.66
N GLY A 21 6.41 11.30 -7.41
CA GLY A 21 6.71 12.69 -7.08
C GLY A 21 5.62 13.71 -7.48
N MET A 22 4.41 13.24 -7.79
CA MET A 22 3.28 14.13 -8.05
C MET A 22 2.86 14.82 -6.76
N GLU A 23 3.12 16.13 -6.64
CA GLU A 23 2.62 16.94 -5.53
C GLU A 23 1.24 17.50 -5.88
N PHE A 24 0.21 17.01 -5.20
CA PHE A 24 -1.15 17.52 -5.38
C PHE A 24 -1.53 18.44 -4.22
N GLY A 25 -1.66 19.72 -4.49
CA GLY A 25 -2.24 20.68 -3.52
C GLY A 25 -1.33 21.12 -2.35
N GLY A 26 -0.01 20.96 -2.43
CA GLY A 26 0.91 21.42 -1.38
C GLY A 26 0.62 20.80 0.00
N ASP A 27 0.71 21.60 1.06
CA ASP A 27 0.49 21.14 2.45
C ASP A 27 -0.92 20.61 2.68
N PHE A 28 -1.93 21.18 2.04
CA PHE A 28 -3.30 20.68 2.13
C PHE A 28 -3.45 19.29 1.51
N GLY A 29 -2.85 19.06 0.35
CA GLY A 29 -2.89 17.75 -0.31
C GLY A 29 -2.20 16.67 0.52
N LYS A 30 -1.09 17.03 1.17
CA LYS A 30 -0.34 16.14 2.06
C LYS A 30 -1.14 15.76 3.30
N LEU A 31 -1.78 16.74 3.94
CA LEU A 31 -2.66 16.49 5.09
C LEU A 31 -3.85 15.61 4.70
N PHE A 32 -4.50 15.92 3.58
CA PHE A 32 -5.62 15.12 3.06
C PHE A 32 -5.20 13.66 2.82
N LEU A 33 -4.05 13.45 2.19
CA LEU A 33 -3.52 12.11 1.94
C LEU A 33 -3.23 11.36 3.24
N SER A 34 -2.66 12.03 4.25
CA SER A 34 -2.37 11.43 5.56
C SER A 34 -3.65 11.05 6.30
N ILE A 35 -4.68 11.90 6.27
CA ILE A 35 -5.99 11.61 6.85
C ILE A 35 -6.66 10.44 6.11
N PHE A 36 -6.67 10.46 4.78
CA PHE A 36 -7.22 9.38 3.97
C PHE A 36 -6.56 8.03 4.28
N ARG A 37 -5.23 8.01 4.37
CA ARG A 37 -4.47 6.82 4.79
C ARG A 37 -4.87 6.34 6.18
N THR A 38 -5.00 7.25 7.13
CA THR A 38 -5.40 6.91 8.51
C THR A 38 -6.78 6.25 8.53
N VAL A 39 -7.75 6.80 7.81
CA VAL A 39 -9.10 6.21 7.69
C VAL A 39 -9.05 4.84 7.00
N ALA A 40 -8.28 4.71 5.92
CA ALA A 40 -8.11 3.44 5.23
C ALA A 40 -7.48 2.37 6.13
N ILE A 41 -6.42 2.72 6.88
CA ILE A 41 -5.77 1.83 7.85
C ILE A 41 -6.75 1.39 8.94
N ALA A 42 -7.53 2.31 9.50
CA ALA A 42 -8.56 1.98 10.48
C ALA A 42 -9.60 1.00 9.91
N GLY A 43 -10.04 1.21 8.67
CA GLY A 43 -10.95 0.32 7.95
C GLY A 43 -10.36 -1.07 7.73
N ILE A 44 -9.11 -1.16 7.27
CA ILE A 44 -8.39 -2.44 7.08
C ILE A 44 -8.22 -3.16 8.42
N GLY A 45 -7.84 -2.45 9.48
CA GLY A 45 -7.67 -3.01 10.81
C GLY A 45 -9.00 -3.56 11.38
N TRP A 46 -10.09 -2.82 11.22
CA TRP A 46 -11.43 -3.28 11.60
C TRP A 46 -11.86 -4.52 10.80
N TYR A 47 -11.62 -4.52 9.49
CA TYR A 47 -11.91 -5.65 8.63
C TYR A 47 -11.13 -6.90 9.04
N MET A 48 -9.83 -6.76 9.25
CA MET A 48 -8.94 -7.84 9.72
C MET A 48 -9.41 -8.41 11.08
N TRP A 49 -9.78 -7.54 12.03
CA TRP A 49 -10.31 -7.96 13.31
C TRP A 49 -11.64 -8.73 13.17
N SER A 50 -12.54 -8.25 12.30
CA SER A 50 -13.80 -8.95 11.99
C SER A 50 -13.56 -10.35 11.42
N MET A 51 -12.61 -10.47 10.48
CA MET A 51 -12.25 -11.76 9.87
C MET A 51 -11.66 -12.73 10.88
N THR A 52 -10.79 -12.25 11.77
CA THR A 52 -10.22 -13.05 12.85
C THR A 52 -11.30 -13.59 13.78
N LYS A 53 -12.30 -12.77 14.13
CA LYS A 53 -13.45 -13.23 14.94
C LYS A 53 -14.32 -14.27 14.23
N LYS A 54 -14.48 -14.15 12.91
CA LYS A 54 -15.21 -15.12 12.09
C LYS A 54 -14.43 -16.39 11.79
N LYS A 55 -13.16 -16.48 12.25
CA LYS A 55 -12.25 -17.59 11.96
C LYS A 55 -12.09 -17.88 10.46
N GLU A 56 -12.02 -16.81 9.67
CA GLU A 56 -11.75 -16.90 8.23
C GLU A 56 -10.37 -17.51 7.95
N ASP A 57 -10.07 -17.80 6.68
CA ASP A 57 -8.80 -18.42 6.29
C ASP A 57 -7.59 -17.63 6.83
N SER A 58 -6.76 -18.28 7.65
CA SER A 58 -5.60 -17.65 8.29
C SER A 58 -4.58 -17.12 7.29
N TYR A 59 -4.48 -17.75 6.12
CA TYR A 59 -3.58 -17.29 5.08
C TYR A 59 -4.09 -15.97 4.46
N PHE A 60 -5.40 -15.84 4.26
CA PHE A 60 -5.99 -14.59 3.81
C PHE A 60 -5.81 -13.47 4.84
N ILE A 61 -6.02 -13.78 6.13
CA ILE A 61 -5.76 -12.83 7.22
C ILE A 61 -4.29 -12.38 7.22
N THR A 62 -3.35 -13.29 6.97
CA THR A 62 -1.92 -12.95 6.87
C THR A 62 -1.63 -12.01 5.71
N CYS A 63 -2.25 -12.21 4.54
CA CYS A 63 -2.10 -11.30 3.41
C CYS A 63 -2.62 -9.89 3.73
N ILE A 64 -3.78 -9.78 4.38
CA ILE A 64 -4.33 -8.49 4.83
C ILE A 64 -3.44 -7.86 5.92
N ALA A 65 -2.87 -8.66 6.82
CA ALA A 65 -1.94 -8.18 7.85
C ALA A 65 -0.66 -7.59 7.26
N LEU A 66 -0.13 -8.15 6.18
CA LEU A 66 1.01 -7.58 5.45
C LEU A 66 0.66 -6.19 4.86
N ILE A 67 -0.51 -6.07 4.24
CA ILE A 67 -0.99 -4.78 3.71
C ILE A 67 -1.17 -3.78 4.85
N PHE A 68 -1.80 -4.21 5.94
CA PHE A 68 -2.02 -3.36 7.12
C PHE A 68 -0.70 -2.88 7.73
N ALA A 69 0.26 -3.79 7.95
CA ALA A 69 1.56 -3.46 8.53
C ALA A 69 2.34 -2.46 7.68
N GLY A 70 2.37 -2.67 6.35
CA GLY A 70 3.02 -1.72 5.44
C GLY A 70 2.33 -0.35 5.43
N ALA A 71 0.99 -0.32 5.39
CA ALA A 71 0.26 0.94 5.44
C ALA A 71 0.50 1.72 6.75
N VAL A 72 0.54 1.01 7.88
CA VAL A 72 0.89 1.59 9.20
C VAL A 72 2.33 2.10 9.19
N GLY A 73 3.30 1.36 8.64
CA GLY A 73 4.70 1.79 8.51
C GLY A 73 4.82 3.14 7.80
N ASN A 74 4.25 3.26 6.60
CA ASN A 74 4.26 4.52 5.84
C ASN A 74 3.50 5.66 6.56
N LEU A 75 2.48 5.36 7.35
CA LEU A 75 1.79 6.35 8.17
C LEU A 75 2.67 6.83 9.32
N ILE A 76 3.42 5.95 9.98
CA ILE A 76 4.36 6.29 11.05
C ILE A 76 5.43 7.25 10.52
N ASP A 77 6.01 6.98 9.37
CA ASP A 77 6.98 7.88 8.73
C ASP A 77 6.37 9.26 8.47
N SER A 78 5.20 9.30 7.83
CA SER A 78 4.48 10.56 7.56
C SER A 78 4.09 11.31 8.83
N ALA A 79 3.76 10.62 9.91
CA ALA A 79 3.37 11.23 11.16
C ALA A 79 4.55 11.84 11.93
N PHE A 80 5.67 11.15 11.96
CA PHE A 80 6.71 11.43 12.94
C PHE A 80 8.01 11.96 12.34
N TYR A 81 8.39 11.60 11.11
CA TYR A 81 9.71 12.00 10.59
C TYR A 81 9.88 13.51 10.49
N GLY A 82 8.81 14.23 10.09
CA GLY A 82 8.85 15.69 10.05
C GLY A 82 9.13 16.34 11.40
N VAL A 83 8.66 15.74 12.47
CA VAL A 83 8.83 16.25 13.85
C VAL A 83 10.15 15.81 14.47
N LEU A 84 10.60 14.58 14.15
CA LEU A 84 11.74 13.96 14.82
C LEU A 84 13.10 14.23 14.17
N PHE A 85 13.14 14.59 12.89
CA PHE A 85 14.40 14.77 12.16
C PHE A 85 14.54 16.19 11.60
N SER A 86 15.81 16.64 11.47
CA SER A 86 16.13 17.84 10.71
C SER A 86 15.99 17.58 9.20
N ASP A 87 15.95 18.65 8.39
CA ASP A 87 15.99 18.52 6.92
C ASP A 87 17.28 17.81 6.47
N SER A 88 17.14 16.92 5.50
CA SER A 88 18.21 16.13 4.90
C SER A 88 18.70 16.67 3.55
N GLY A 89 18.23 17.85 3.11
CA GLY A 89 18.51 18.36 1.77
C GLY A 89 19.98 18.62 1.48
N TYR A 90 20.75 19.07 2.45
CA TYR A 90 22.18 19.43 2.30
C TYR A 90 23.09 18.72 3.31
N GLU A 91 22.55 18.19 4.40
CA GLU A 91 23.31 17.55 5.48
C GLU A 91 22.64 16.23 5.88
N ILE A 92 23.35 15.40 6.61
CA ILE A 92 22.77 14.20 7.21
C ILE A 92 21.73 14.63 8.24
N ALA A 93 20.51 14.12 8.14
CA ALA A 93 19.44 14.40 9.07
C ALA A 93 19.83 14.05 10.50
N ARG A 94 19.62 14.98 11.44
CA ARG A 94 19.86 14.80 12.87
C ARG A 94 18.57 14.40 13.56
N PHE A 95 18.66 13.42 14.45
CA PHE A 95 17.52 13.01 15.28
C PHE A 95 17.33 13.98 16.45
N MET A 96 16.12 14.46 16.64
CA MET A 96 15.71 15.42 17.68
C MET A 96 16.61 16.67 17.71
N PRO A 97 16.69 17.43 16.62
CA PRO A 97 17.50 18.64 16.59
C PRO A 97 16.96 19.71 17.54
N GLU A 98 17.83 20.51 18.13
CA GLU A 98 17.44 21.56 19.10
C GLU A 98 16.52 22.62 18.48
N GLU A 99 16.64 22.84 17.18
CA GLU A 99 15.84 23.80 16.42
C GLU A 99 14.42 23.26 16.07
N GLY A 100 14.14 21.99 16.41
CA GLY A 100 12.92 21.29 16.04
C GLY A 100 13.02 20.55 14.71
N GLY A 101 12.02 19.73 14.41
CA GLY A 101 11.98 18.95 13.17
C GLY A 101 11.71 19.81 11.92
N TYR A 102 11.94 19.23 10.74
CA TYR A 102 11.77 19.93 9.46
C TYR A 102 10.28 20.19 9.08
N SER A 103 9.34 19.54 9.74
CA SER A 103 7.92 19.70 9.43
C SER A 103 7.03 19.38 10.64
N SER A 104 5.72 19.61 10.49
CA SER A 104 4.74 19.31 11.52
C SER A 104 4.26 17.88 11.51
N PHE A 105 3.50 17.47 12.53
CA PHE A 105 2.86 16.16 12.62
C PHE A 105 2.00 15.86 11.38
N LEU A 106 2.07 14.65 10.85
CA LEU A 106 1.43 14.19 9.60
C LEU A 106 1.98 14.83 8.29
N HIS A 107 3.01 15.64 8.37
CA HIS A 107 3.66 16.26 7.22
C HIS A 107 5.08 15.73 6.97
N GLY A 108 5.48 14.65 7.65
CA GLY A 108 6.73 13.95 7.39
C GLY A 108 6.79 13.35 5.99
N LYS A 109 7.99 13.18 5.46
CA LYS A 109 8.25 12.46 4.21
C LYS A 109 8.49 10.99 4.54
N VAL A 110 8.01 10.10 3.70
CA VAL A 110 8.34 8.67 3.75
C VAL A 110 9.73 8.48 3.17
N VAL A 111 10.55 7.64 3.80
CA VAL A 111 11.89 7.33 3.32
C VAL A 111 11.86 6.05 2.50
N ASP A 112 12.15 6.18 1.21
CA ASP A 112 12.34 5.09 0.28
C ASP A 112 13.83 4.81 0.12
N MET A 113 14.21 3.54 -0.03
CA MET A 113 15.61 3.16 -0.04
C MET A 113 15.99 2.03 -1.00
N PHE A 114 15.08 1.17 -1.39
CA PHE A 114 15.40 0.02 -2.25
C PHE A 114 15.23 0.37 -3.70
N TYR A 115 16.31 0.32 -4.44
CA TYR A 115 16.35 0.55 -5.87
C TYR A 115 16.91 -0.67 -6.59
N PHE A 116 16.13 -1.18 -7.54
CA PHE A 116 16.47 -2.34 -8.36
C PHE A 116 16.41 -1.98 -9.85
N PRO A 117 17.45 -1.39 -10.43
CA PRO A 117 17.53 -1.20 -11.89
C PRO A 117 17.75 -2.56 -12.56
N ILE A 118 16.65 -3.25 -12.91
CA ILE A 118 16.74 -4.63 -13.40
C ILE A 118 17.29 -4.69 -14.82
N ILE A 119 16.84 -3.77 -15.69
CA ILE A 119 17.28 -3.69 -17.08
C ILE A 119 17.49 -2.22 -17.41
N GLU A 120 18.70 -1.87 -17.80
CA GLU A 120 19.05 -0.58 -18.37
C GLU A 120 19.38 -0.75 -19.84
N GLY A 121 18.95 0.17 -20.68
CA GLY A 121 19.18 0.11 -22.11
C GLY A 121 18.82 1.40 -22.80
N HIS A 122 19.01 1.41 -24.13
CA HIS A 122 18.59 2.51 -24.99
C HIS A 122 17.57 2.00 -25.99
N PHE A 123 16.55 2.79 -26.24
CA PHE A 123 15.64 2.49 -27.33
C PHE A 123 16.39 2.54 -28.65
N PRO A 124 16.14 1.59 -29.58
CA PRO A 124 16.71 1.65 -30.91
C PRO A 124 16.38 3.00 -31.58
N SER A 125 17.34 3.54 -32.37
CA SER A 125 17.17 4.84 -33.02
C SER A 125 15.97 4.94 -33.98
N TRP A 126 15.47 3.80 -34.45
CA TRP A 126 14.26 3.71 -35.29
C TRP A 126 12.95 3.75 -34.53
N PHE A 127 12.97 3.70 -33.17
CA PHE A 127 11.75 3.67 -32.37
C PHE A 127 11.08 5.05 -32.41
N PRO A 128 9.80 5.14 -32.81
CA PRO A 128 9.10 6.42 -32.88
C PRO A 128 8.94 7.01 -31.47
N ILE A 129 9.25 8.31 -31.32
CA ILE A 129 9.10 9.15 -30.11
C ILE A 129 10.26 9.02 -29.13
N TRP A 130 10.78 7.82 -28.80
CA TRP A 130 11.83 7.60 -27.80
C TRP A 130 13.13 7.02 -28.38
N GLY A 131 13.35 7.16 -29.69
CA GLY A 131 14.57 6.66 -30.34
C GLY A 131 15.83 7.22 -29.70
N SER A 132 16.77 6.35 -29.31
CA SER A 132 18.01 6.66 -28.61
C SER A 132 17.89 7.19 -27.17
N GLU A 133 16.70 7.29 -26.61
CA GLU A 133 16.55 7.63 -25.18
C GLU A 133 16.92 6.44 -24.29
N GLU A 134 17.48 6.76 -23.12
CA GLU A 134 17.74 5.75 -22.09
C GLU A 134 16.42 5.29 -21.45
N PHE A 135 16.28 3.97 -21.29
CA PHE A 135 15.21 3.42 -20.48
C PHE A 135 15.76 2.58 -19.34
N VAL A 136 15.13 2.68 -18.18
CA VAL A 136 15.39 1.83 -17.02
C VAL A 136 14.10 1.10 -16.69
N PHE A 137 14.14 -0.22 -16.83
CA PHE A 137 13.01 -1.04 -16.39
C PHE A 137 13.05 -1.18 -14.86
N PHE A 138 11.93 -0.88 -14.22
CA PHE A 138 11.77 -0.82 -12.77
C PHE A 138 12.57 0.32 -12.11
N ARG A 139 12.16 1.53 -12.43
CA ARG A 139 12.73 2.78 -11.87
C ARG A 139 12.32 3.13 -10.44
N PRO A 140 11.19 2.63 -9.88
CA PRO A 140 10.76 3.04 -8.54
C PRO A 140 11.76 2.67 -7.46
N VAL A 141 12.02 3.64 -6.57
CA VAL A 141 12.63 3.41 -5.26
C VAL A 141 11.49 3.17 -4.29
N PHE A 142 11.62 2.19 -3.41
CA PHE A 142 10.58 1.80 -2.47
C PHE A 142 11.18 1.37 -1.13
N ASN A 143 10.33 1.17 -0.12
CA ASN A 143 10.73 0.77 1.22
C ASN A 143 10.14 -0.59 1.63
N PHE A 144 10.42 -1.04 2.85
CA PHE A 144 9.87 -2.29 3.38
C PHE A 144 8.34 -2.28 3.50
N ALA A 145 7.74 -1.13 3.80
CA ALA A 145 6.29 -1.01 3.90
C ALA A 145 5.62 -1.25 2.54
N ASP A 146 6.17 -0.67 1.46
CA ASP A 146 5.68 -0.86 0.10
C ASP A 146 5.86 -2.31 -0.36
N ALA A 147 7.00 -2.93 0.00
CA ALA A 147 7.24 -4.35 -0.26
C ALA A 147 6.21 -5.23 0.45
N ALA A 148 5.87 -4.94 1.70
CA ALA A 148 4.86 -5.69 2.45
C ALA A 148 3.46 -5.54 1.85
N ILE A 149 3.06 -4.31 1.47
CA ILE A 149 1.79 -4.04 0.79
C ILE A 149 1.74 -4.83 -0.54
N SER A 150 2.78 -4.70 -1.35
CA SER A 150 2.87 -5.37 -2.66
C SER A 150 2.80 -6.89 -2.52
N ALA A 151 3.54 -7.47 -1.57
CA ALA A 151 3.50 -8.90 -1.29
C ALA A 151 2.10 -9.36 -0.88
N GLY A 152 1.44 -8.65 0.05
CA GLY A 152 0.08 -8.95 0.48
C GLY A 152 -0.92 -8.93 -0.67
N VAL A 153 -0.87 -7.90 -1.53
CA VAL A 153 -1.74 -7.77 -2.70
C VAL A 153 -1.48 -8.89 -3.72
N ILE A 154 -0.22 -9.14 -4.05
CA ILE A 154 0.19 -10.19 -5.00
C ILE A 154 -0.30 -11.56 -4.50
N LEU A 155 -0.10 -11.88 -3.23
CA LEU A 155 -0.55 -13.14 -2.64
C LEU A 155 -2.07 -13.28 -2.70
N ILE A 156 -2.85 -12.23 -2.50
CA ILE A 156 -4.31 -12.25 -2.63
C ILE A 156 -4.70 -12.53 -4.09
N ILE A 157 -4.10 -11.83 -5.04
CA ILE A 157 -4.41 -12.00 -6.48
C ILE A 157 -4.12 -13.44 -6.93
N PHE A 158 -2.98 -14.00 -6.58
CA PHE A 158 -2.64 -15.38 -6.97
C PHE A 158 -3.49 -16.44 -6.28
N ASN A 159 -4.03 -16.15 -5.11
CA ASN A 159 -4.83 -17.10 -4.33
C ASN A 159 -6.33 -16.74 -4.31
N GLN A 160 -6.79 -15.87 -5.20
CA GLN A 160 -8.18 -15.41 -5.21
C GLN A 160 -9.19 -16.57 -5.30
N LYS A 161 -8.92 -17.62 -6.10
CA LYS A 161 -9.79 -18.80 -6.20
C LYS A 161 -9.94 -19.51 -4.85
N ARG A 162 -8.86 -19.65 -4.07
CA ARG A 162 -8.91 -20.24 -2.74
C ARG A 162 -9.76 -19.43 -1.78
N PHE A 163 -9.65 -18.10 -1.84
CA PHE A 163 -10.29 -17.22 -0.86
C PHE A 163 -11.78 -16.97 -1.16
N PHE A 164 -12.17 -16.98 -2.43
CA PHE A 164 -13.53 -16.60 -2.84
C PHE A 164 -14.38 -17.79 -3.30
N ALA A 165 -13.82 -18.88 -3.84
CA ALA A 165 -14.59 -20.05 -4.25
C ALA A 165 -15.37 -20.71 -3.10
N LYS A 166 -14.78 -20.80 -1.92
CA LYS A 166 -15.42 -21.37 -0.73
C LYS A 166 -16.66 -20.56 -0.28
N LYS A 167 -16.74 -19.30 -0.66
CA LYS A 167 -17.86 -18.41 -0.30
C LYS A 167 -19.06 -18.63 -1.22
N GLU A 168 -18.83 -19.00 -2.46
CA GLU A 168 -19.89 -19.34 -3.44
C GLU A 168 -20.57 -20.65 -3.08
N GLU A 169 -19.80 -21.71 -2.71
CA GLU A 169 -20.38 -23.00 -2.27
C GLU A 169 -21.27 -22.86 -1.03
N VAL A 170 -20.89 -22.01 -0.06
CA VAL A 170 -21.70 -21.78 1.14
C VAL A 170 -22.98 -21.01 0.83
N ILE A 171 -22.96 -20.11 -0.14
CA ILE A 171 -24.15 -19.35 -0.58
C ILE A 171 -25.09 -20.25 -1.37
N GLU A 172 -24.57 -21.09 -2.27
CA GLU A 172 -25.38 -22.05 -3.03
C GLU A 172 -26.03 -23.09 -2.13
N THR A 173 -25.29 -23.66 -1.16
CA THR A 173 -25.87 -24.63 -0.19
C THR A 173 -26.92 -24.00 0.71
N SER A 174 -26.71 -22.75 1.16
CA SER A 174 -27.70 -22.06 2.00
C SER A 174 -28.97 -21.66 1.23
N SER A 175 -28.85 -21.41 -0.08
CA SER A 175 -29.99 -21.11 -0.96
C SER A 175 -30.79 -22.36 -1.32
N THR A 176 -30.15 -23.52 -1.37
CA THR A 176 -30.81 -24.82 -1.70
C THR A 176 -31.50 -25.44 -0.47
N GLU A 177 -31.02 -25.11 0.74
CA GLU A 177 -31.56 -25.68 1.99
C GLU A 177 -32.82 -24.97 2.53
N ASN A 178 -33.23 -23.84 1.92
CA ASN A 178 -34.44 -23.12 2.32
C ASN A 178 -35.34 -22.68 1.15
N PRO A 179 -35.90 -23.62 0.34
CA PRO A 179 -36.79 -23.28 -0.76
C PRO A 179 -38.17 -22.77 -0.30
N ASN A 180 -38.50 -22.87 1.01
CA ASN A 180 -39.86 -22.55 1.52
C ASN A 180 -40.03 -21.13 2.10
N LYS A 181 -39.01 -20.25 2.02
CA LYS A 181 -39.17 -18.91 2.60
C LYS A 181 -39.78 -17.88 1.64
N GLU A 182 -39.87 -18.20 0.34
CA GLU A 182 -40.55 -17.35 -0.65
C GLU A 182 -42.03 -17.67 -0.85
N ALA A 183 -42.52 -18.82 -0.36
CA ALA A 183 -43.92 -19.21 -0.51
C ALA A 183 -44.86 -18.59 0.56
N ASP A 184 -44.32 -18.07 1.68
CA ASP A 184 -45.13 -17.57 2.81
C ASP A 184 -45.45 -16.06 2.75
N ILE A 185 -45.00 -15.37 1.70
CA ILE A 185 -45.27 -13.93 1.47
C ILE A 185 -46.45 -13.69 0.49
N SER A 186 -46.95 -14.73 -0.19
CA SER A 186 -48.00 -14.61 -1.21
C SER A 186 -49.43 -14.91 -0.71
N GLU A 187 -49.64 -15.32 0.52
CA GLU A 187 -50.97 -15.58 1.09
C GLU A 187 -51.34 -14.60 2.20
N THR A 188 -51.63 -13.35 1.86
CA THR A 188 -52.53 -12.53 2.69
C THR A 188 -53.90 -12.50 2.01
N PRO A 189 -54.96 -13.06 2.63
CA PRO A 189 -56.29 -12.97 2.04
C PRO A 189 -56.84 -11.55 2.22
N ASN A 190 -57.26 -10.96 1.11
CA ASN A 190 -58.13 -9.80 1.10
C ASN A 190 -59.45 -10.13 1.79
N THR A 191 -59.70 -9.48 2.90
CA THR A 191 -61.05 -9.16 3.42
C THR A 191 -61.06 -7.75 3.97
#